data_fa5f2d69fc294583db4fea22c6f61d52
#
_entry.id   fa5f2d69fc294583db4fea22c6f61d52
#
_cell.length_a   1.000
_cell.length_b   1.000
_cell.length_c   1.000
_cell.angle_alpha   90.00
_cell.angle_beta   90.00
_cell.angle_gamma   90.00
#
_symmetry.space_group_name_H-M   'P 1'
#
loop_
_entity.id
_entity.type
_entity.pdbx_description
1 polymer ?
#
loop_
_entity_poly.entity_id
_entity_poly.type
_entity_poly.pdbx_seq_one_letter_code
_entity_poly.pdbx_strand_id
1 'polypeptide(L)'
;ELIRVAQIADEEQFETDRILFEEGDYGDSMYIVANGKVRVHKGERTIVELEKGACVGEMALLDQEPRSADVTVNADTTLLKITQDGFYELMGSNMEIMHGIVKLITNRLRQATN
;
A
#
# COMPACT_ATOMS: atom_id res chain seq x y z
N GLU A 1 10.28 -5.02 -11.01
CA GLU A 1 9.74 -5.47 -9.74
C GLU A 1 8.25 -5.17 -9.58
N LEU A 2 7.84 -3.95 -9.91
CA LEU A 2 6.42 -3.59 -9.86
C LEU A 2 5.60 -4.48 -10.80
N ILE A 3 6.14 -4.84 -11.95
CA ILE A 3 5.47 -5.72 -12.91
C ILE A 3 5.23 -7.10 -12.31
N ARG A 4 6.20 -7.64 -11.57
CA ARG A 4 6.07 -8.95 -10.94
C ARG A 4 5.04 -8.92 -9.82
N VAL A 5 5.03 -7.86 -9.04
CA VAL A 5 4.05 -7.67 -7.98
C VAL A 5 2.64 -7.54 -8.58
N ALA A 6 2.51 -6.85 -9.71
CA ALA A 6 1.22 -6.70 -10.38
C ALA A 6 0.61 -8.03 -10.83
N GLN A 7 1.44 -9.06 -11.06
CA GLN A 7 0.95 -10.37 -11.48
C GLN A 7 0.22 -11.12 -10.37
N ILE A 8 0.42 -10.74 -9.12
CA ILE A 8 -0.14 -11.42 -7.96
C ILE A 8 -1.11 -10.55 -7.16
N ALA A 9 -1.14 -9.26 -7.45
CA ALA A 9 -1.98 -8.30 -6.76
C ALA A 9 -3.27 -8.07 -7.54
N ASP A 10 -4.33 -7.72 -6.83
CA ASP A 10 -5.58 -7.31 -7.46
C ASP A 10 -5.49 -5.84 -7.86
N GLU A 11 -5.75 -5.56 -9.12
CA GLU A 11 -5.75 -4.18 -9.61
C GLU A 11 -7.11 -3.56 -9.33
N GLU A 12 -7.12 -2.40 -8.67
CA GLU A 12 -8.35 -1.67 -8.37
C GLU A 12 -8.20 -0.22 -8.78
N GLN A 13 -9.27 0.34 -9.34
CA GLN A 13 -9.29 1.72 -9.77
C GLN A 13 -10.19 2.55 -8.88
N PHE A 14 -9.72 3.76 -8.54
CA PHE A 14 -10.42 4.67 -7.63
C PHE A 14 -10.50 6.06 -8.25
N GLU A 15 -11.65 6.69 -8.07
CA GLU A 15 -11.84 8.08 -8.47
C GLU A 15 -11.30 9.02 -7.40
N THR A 16 -10.94 10.23 -7.82
CA THR A 16 -10.48 11.29 -6.91
C THR A 16 -11.40 11.44 -5.71
N ASP A 17 -10.81 11.70 -4.56
CA ASP A 17 -11.47 11.93 -3.27
C ASP A 17 -12.07 10.68 -2.61
N ARG A 18 -11.91 9.50 -3.19
CA ARG A 18 -12.34 8.26 -2.56
C ARG A 18 -11.47 7.98 -1.33
N ILE A 19 -12.10 7.72 -0.19
CA ILE A 19 -11.40 7.31 1.03
C ILE A 19 -11.06 5.84 0.90
N LEU A 20 -9.75 5.53 0.99
CA LEU A 20 -9.29 4.14 0.92
C LEU A 20 -9.45 3.44 2.26
N PHE A 21 -8.98 4.08 3.33
CA PHE A 21 -9.22 3.62 4.70
C PHE A 21 -9.00 4.79 5.66
N GLU A 22 -9.47 4.62 6.89
CA GLU A 22 -9.38 5.65 7.92
C GLU A 22 -8.59 5.15 9.12
N GLU A 23 -7.97 6.09 9.84
CA GLU A 23 -7.22 5.79 11.06
C GLU A 23 -8.09 4.99 12.03
N GLY A 24 -7.52 3.93 12.59
CA GLY A 24 -8.22 3.06 13.52
C GLY A 24 -8.94 1.90 12.88
N ASP A 25 -9.15 1.92 11.57
CA ASP A 25 -9.75 0.79 10.86
C ASP A 25 -8.84 -0.42 10.94
N TYR A 26 -9.43 -1.60 10.97
CA TYR A 26 -8.67 -2.83 10.82
C TYR A 26 -8.74 -3.27 9.37
N GLY A 27 -7.60 -3.71 8.84
CA GLY A 27 -7.53 -4.19 7.48
C GLY A 27 -6.47 -5.27 7.37
N ASP A 28 -6.51 -6.00 6.27
CA ASP A 28 -5.60 -7.12 6.02
C ASP A 28 -4.84 -6.95 4.71
N SER A 29 -4.75 -5.72 4.21
CA SER A 29 -4.19 -5.48 2.88
C SER A 29 -3.26 -4.29 2.87
N MET A 30 -2.27 -4.34 1.98
CA MET A 30 -1.49 -3.17 1.62
C MET A 30 -1.83 -2.80 0.17
N TYR A 31 -1.50 -1.59 -0.21
CA TYR A 31 -1.73 -1.09 -1.57
C TYR A 31 -0.45 -0.48 -2.12
N ILE A 32 -0.19 -0.72 -3.40
CA ILE A 32 0.91 -0.11 -4.12
C ILE A 32 0.31 0.82 -5.17
N VAL A 33 0.82 2.02 -5.27
CA VAL A 33 0.35 2.99 -6.27
C VAL A 33 0.95 2.62 -7.61
N ALA A 34 0.13 2.12 -8.52
CA ALA A 34 0.55 1.82 -9.88
C ALA A 34 0.49 3.06 -10.76
N ASN A 35 -0.49 3.93 -10.52
CA ASN A 35 -0.64 5.19 -11.24
C ASN A 35 -1.53 6.11 -10.41
N GLY A 36 -1.25 7.41 -10.42
CA GLY A 36 -2.04 8.40 -9.69
C GLY A 36 -1.37 8.85 -8.41
N LYS A 37 -2.18 9.28 -7.44
CA LYS A 37 -1.69 9.83 -6.16
C LYS A 37 -2.61 9.45 -5.02
N VAL A 38 -2.02 9.22 -3.85
CA VAL A 38 -2.77 9.06 -2.62
C VAL A 38 -2.24 10.04 -1.58
N ARG A 39 -3.12 10.51 -0.71
CA ARG A 39 -2.79 11.41 0.38
C ARG A 39 -2.92 10.66 1.69
N VAL A 40 -1.83 10.62 2.45
CA VAL A 40 -1.83 10.10 3.82
C VAL A 40 -2.03 11.28 4.74
N HIS A 41 -3.05 11.22 5.59
CA HIS A 41 -3.42 12.38 6.40
C HIS A 41 -4.05 11.97 7.73
N LYS A 42 -4.13 12.93 8.64
CA LYS A 42 -4.90 12.80 9.89
C LYS A 42 -5.87 13.96 9.92
N GLY A 43 -7.16 13.66 9.77
CA GLY A 43 -8.15 14.69 9.56
C GLY A 43 -7.81 15.50 8.32
N GLU A 44 -7.72 16.82 8.46
CA GLU A 44 -7.39 17.70 7.33
C GLU A 44 -5.88 17.88 7.12
N ARG A 45 -5.07 17.41 8.06
CA ARG A 45 -3.63 17.60 7.98
C ARG A 45 -2.97 16.52 7.12
N THR A 46 -2.41 16.92 6.00
CA THR A 46 -1.67 16.03 5.12
C THR A 46 -0.31 15.70 5.75
N ILE A 47 -0.02 14.40 5.87
CA ILE A 47 1.29 13.93 6.33
C ILE A 47 2.22 13.80 5.13
N VAL A 48 1.76 13.13 4.07
CA VAL A 48 2.56 12.93 2.86
C VAL A 48 1.64 12.61 1.69
N GLU A 49 2.07 12.97 0.49
CA GLU A 49 1.44 12.52 -0.76
C GLU A 49 2.37 11.49 -1.40
N LEU A 50 1.79 10.40 -1.89
CA LEU A 50 2.55 9.29 -2.47
C LEU A 50 2.10 9.05 -3.90
N GLU A 51 3.07 8.73 -4.74
CA GLU A 51 2.86 8.52 -6.17
C GLU A 51 3.32 7.12 -6.59
N LYS A 52 3.38 6.90 -7.89
CA LYS A 52 3.73 5.61 -8.48
C LYS A 52 4.94 4.96 -7.79
N GLY A 53 4.78 3.70 -7.43
CA GLY A 53 5.81 2.89 -6.80
C GLY A 53 5.78 2.91 -5.28
N ALA A 54 5.04 3.82 -4.66
CA ALA A 54 4.92 3.88 -3.21
C ALA A 54 3.88 2.87 -2.71
N CYS A 55 3.95 2.52 -1.43
CA CYS A 55 2.98 1.64 -0.82
C CYS A 55 2.38 2.26 0.44
N VAL A 56 1.16 1.85 0.77
CA VAL A 56 0.46 2.24 1.99
C VAL A 56 -0.18 1.02 2.64
N GLY A 57 -0.31 1.04 3.96
CA GLY A 57 -1.00 0.00 4.69
C GLY A 57 -0.17 -1.26 4.91
N GLU A 58 1.14 -1.19 4.73
CA GLU A 58 2.05 -2.34 4.86
C GLU A 58 2.04 -2.97 6.24
N MET A 59 1.74 -2.20 7.29
CA MET A 59 1.70 -2.73 8.64
C MET A 59 0.56 -3.73 8.83
N ALA A 60 -0.50 -3.61 8.07
CA ALA A 60 -1.60 -4.57 8.13
C ALA A 60 -1.19 -5.98 7.69
N LEU A 61 -0.18 -6.08 6.82
CA LEU A 61 0.36 -7.39 6.42
C LEU A 61 1.30 -7.95 7.47
N LEU A 62 2.09 -7.08 8.10
CA LEU A 62 3.19 -7.50 8.96
C LEU A 62 2.75 -7.73 10.40
N ASP A 63 1.83 -6.96 10.91
CA ASP A 63 1.54 -6.95 12.33
C ASP A 63 0.05 -6.75 12.68
N GLN A 64 -0.84 -6.74 11.71
CA GLN A 64 -2.29 -6.60 11.90
C GLN A 64 -2.70 -5.44 12.82
N GLU A 65 -1.90 -4.39 12.83
CA GLU A 65 -2.21 -3.21 13.62
C GLU A 65 -3.33 -2.41 12.96
N PRO A 66 -4.11 -1.65 13.73
CA PRO A 66 -5.07 -0.71 13.15
C PRO A 66 -4.36 0.28 12.21
N ARG A 67 -5.08 0.78 11.24
CA ARG A 67 -4.54 1.80 10.34
C ARG A 67 -4.06 3.00 11.16
N SER A 68 -2.86 3.46 10.88
CA SER A 68 -2.21 4.54 11.66
C SER A 68 -2.57 5.94 11.14
N ALA A 69 -3.21 6.03 9.99
CA ALA A 69 -3.61 7.30 9.41
C ALA A 69 -4.74 7.06 8.41
N ASP A 70 -5.33 8.16 7.97
CA ASP A 70 -6.31 8.14 6.88
C ASP A 70 -5.57 8.12 5.54
N VAL A 71 -6.13 7.46 4.54
CA VAL A 71 -5.61 7.53 3.18
C VAL A 71 -6.76 7.81 2.22
N THR A 72 -6.62 8.89 1.47
CA THR A 72 -7.59 9.31 0.47
C THR A 72 -6.90 9.39 -0.88
N VAL A 73 -7.58 8.94 -1.90
CA VAL A 73 -7.09 9.00 -3.28
C VAL A 73 -7.18 10.46 -3.75
N ASN A 74 -6.05 10.99 -4.21
CA ASN A 74 -5.90 12.43 -4.50
C ASN A 74 -5.89 12.76 -5.99
N ALA A 75 -6.14 11.76 -6.81
CA ALA A 75 -6.31 11.85 -8.26
C ALA A 75 -6.93 10.53 -8.69
N ASP A 76 -7.38 10.41 -9.93
CA ASP A 76 -7.81 9.11 -10.42
C ASP A 76 -6.62 8.16 -10.36
N THR A 77 -6.77 7.07 -9.63
CA THR A 77 -5.64 6.25 -9.20
C THR A 77 -5.91 4.78 -9.43
N THR A 78 -4.88 4.08 -9.88
CA THR A 78 -4.87 2.63 -9.96
C THR A 78 -3.98 2.11 -8.83
N LEU A 79 -4.54 1.24 -8.01
CA LEU A 79 -3.82 0.63 -6.90
C LEU A 79 -3.72 -0.88 -7.11
N LEU A 80 -2.63 -1.44 -6.63
CA LEU A 80 -2.43 -2.89 -6.60
C LEU A 80 -2.62 -3.33 -5.14
N LYS A 81 -3.65 -4.12 -4.90
CA LYS A 81 -4.00 -4.59 -3.56
C LYS A 81 -3.36 -5.95 -3.31
N ILE A 82 -2.64 -6.05 -2.20
CA ILE A 82 -2.04 -7.31 -1.75
C ILE A 82 -2.65 -7.64 -0.39
N THR A 83 -3.38 -8.75 -0.32
CA THR A 83 -3.99 -9.19 0.94
C THR A 83 -2.96 -9.96 1.78
N GLN A 84 -3.22 -10.06 3.08
CA GLN A 84 -2.38 -10.84 3.99
C GLN A 84 -2.31 -12.30 3.54
N ASP A 85 -3.43 -12.89 3.17
CA ASP A 85 -3.46 -14.28 2.70
C ASP A 85 -2.63 -14.45 1.44
N GLY A 86 -2.77 -13.54 0.48
CA GLY A 86 -1.97 -13.56 -0.74
C GLY A 86 -0.48 -13.41 -0.47
N PHE A 87 -0.14 -12.56 0.49
CA PHE A 87 1.24 -12.34 0.90
C PHE A 87 1.85 -13.62 1.49
N TYR A 88 1.14 -14.27 2.41
CA TYR A 88 1.62 -15.50 3.02
C TYR A 88 1.73 -16.64 2.01
N GLU A 89 0.81 -16.72 1.09
CA GLU A 89 0.87 -17.72 0.01
C GLU A 89 2.13 -17.53 -0.83
N LEU A 90 2.51 -16.29 -1.09
CA LEU A 90 3.72 -15.96 -1.83
C LEU A 90 5.00 -16.29 -1.08
N MET A 91 4.99 -16.19 0.24
CA MET A 91 6.17 -16.50 1.06
C MET A 91 6.68 -17.92 0.80
N GLY A 92 5.78 -18.84 0.47
CA GLY A 92 6.14 -20.22 0.21
C GLY A 92 6.42 -20.55 -1.26
N SER A 93 6.12 -19.65 -2.19
CA SER A 93 6.10 -20.00 -3.60
C SER A 93 6.99 -19.19 -4.53
N ASN A 94 7.40 -17.97 -4.14
CA ASN A 94 8.21 -17.15 -5.05
C ASN A 94 9.10 -16.15 -4.31
N MET A 95 10.38 -16.51 -4.23
CA MET A 95 11.38 -15.70 -3.52
C MET A 95 11.64 -14.34 -4.17
N GLU A 96 11.57 -14.26 -5.49
CA GLU A 96 11.81 -12.99 -6.17
C GLU A 96 10.73 -11.97 -5.88
N ILE A 97 9.48 -12.41 -5.88
CA ILE A 97 8.34 -11.55 -5.57
C ILE A 97 8.43 -11.08 -4.13
N MET A 98 8.73 -11.99 -3.22
CA MET A 98 8.94 -11.66 -1.80
C MET A 98 10.04 -10.62 -1.63
N HIS A 99 11.16 -10.81 -2.32
CA HIS A 99 12.26 -9.87 -2.26
C HIS A 99 11.82 -8.47 -2.74
N GLY A 100 11.05 -8.41 -3.81
CA GLY A 100 10.52 -7.16 -4.32
C GLY A 100 9.60 -6.45 -3.33
N ILE A 101 8.70 -7.19 -2.67
CA ILE A 101 7.79 -6.64 -1.67
C ILE A 101 8.56 -6.12 -0.45
N VAL A 102 9.51 -6.91 0.04
CA VAL A 102 10.35 -6.50 1.18
C VAL A 102 11.12 -5.23 0.84
N LYS A 103 11.64 -5.14 -0.39
CA LYS A 103 12.38 -3.96 -0.84
C LYS A 103 11.49 -2.72 -0.86
N LEU A 104 10.24 -2.83 -1.33
CA LEU A 104 9.29 -1.73 -1.32
C LEU A 104 9.01 -1.25 0.10
N ILE A 105 8.77 -2.18 1.01
CA ILE A 105 8.50 -1.87 2.42
C ILE A 105 9.72 -1.19 3.05
N THR A 106 10.91 -1.73 2.80
CA THR A 106 12.16 -1.18 3.33
C THR A 106 12.37 0.26 2.84
N ASN A 107 12.14 0.51 1.56
CA ASN A 107 12.26 1.85 1.01
C ASN A 107 11.27 2.81 1.65
N ARG A 108 10.04 2.36 1.89
CA ARG A 108 9.00 3.14 2.54
C ARG A 108 9.43 3.56 3.96
N LEU A 109 9.95 2.60 4.74
CA LEU A 109 10.41 2.86 6.10
C LEU A 109 11.62 3.79 6.10
N ARG A 110 12.54 3.62 5.15
CA ARG A 110 13.70 4.48 5.02
C ARG A 110 13.30 5.92 4.72
N GLN A 111 12.32 6.12 3.85
CA GLN A 111 11.80 7.45 3.56
C GLN A 111 11.17 8.09 4.79
N ALA A 112 10.50 7.30 5.63
CA ALA A 112 9.86 7.80 6.84
C ALA A 112 10.87 8.24 7.90
N THR A 113 12.07 7.65 7.90
CA THR A 113 13.10 7.98 8.90
C THR A 113 14.07 9.07 8.44
N ASN A 114 14.09 9.34 7.17
CA ASN A 114 14.92 10.39 6.60
C ASN A 114 14.12 11.68 6.42
#